data_fceaf3adabba3302787207e606a80511
#
_entry.id   fceaf3adabba3302787207e606a80511
#
_cell.length_a   1.000
_cell.length_b   1.000
_cell.length_c   1.000
_cell.angle_alpha   90.00
_cell.angle_beta   90.00
_cell.angle_gamma   90.00
#
_symmetry.space_group_name_H-M   'P 1'
#
loop_
_entity.id
_entity.type
_entity.pdbx_description
1 polymer ?
#
loop_
_entity_poly.entity_id
_entity_poly.type
_entity_poly.pdbx_seq_one_letter_code
_entity_poly.pdbx_strand_id
1 'polypeptide(L)'
;MSALATRKKKSTVRLTKNSKLIKTIINAIQQKKGENIISLDLRKVNEAVADFFIICEASNQPQIRAIADFVEQEIKEKCDEYPYRHEGMKNLQWVLIDYVNVVVHVMLAETRKFYKLEEMWSDAVEHEHDEN
;
A
#
# COMPACT_ATOMS: atom_id res chain seq x y z
N MET A 1 0.77 12.39 8.25
CA MET A 1 1.98 11.71 8.71
C MET A 1 3.20 12.48 8.27
N SER A 2 3.87 13.09 9.22
CA SER A 2 5.00 13.98 8.92
C SER A 2 6.16 13.26 8.22
N ALA A 3 6.42 12.01 8.56
CA ALA A 3 7.52 11.28 7.95
C ALA A 3 7.33 11.06 6.45
N LEU A 4 6.07 10.92 6.00
CA LEU A 4 5.80 10.80 4.57
C LEU A 4 5.98 12.13 3.85
N ALA A 5 5.66 13.23 4.52
CA ALA A 5 5.73 14.56 3.91
C ALA A 5 7.16 15.05 3.69
N THR A 6 8.13 14.54 4.44
CA THR A 6 9.51 15.02 4.34
C THR A 6 10.42 14.20 3.43
N ARG A 7 9.97 13.03 2.98
CA ARG A 7 10.79 12.16 2.14
C ARG A 7 10.78 12.64 0.70
N LYS A 8 11.79 12.19 -0.07
CA LYS A 8 11.88 12.49 -1.49
C LYS A 8 11.36 11.32 -2.31
N LYS A 9 10.66 11.63 -3.41
CA LYS A 9 10.25 10.60 -4.37
C LYS A 9 11.47 10.12 -5.15
N LYS A 10 11.42 8.87 -5.63
CA LYS A 10 12.46 8.31 -6.46
C LYS A 10 12.44 8.96 -7.84
N SER A 11 13.51 8.73 -8.61
CA SER A 11 13.68 9.34 -9.92
C SER A 11 12.60 8.92 -10.93
N THR A 12 12.64 9.55 -12.12
CA THR A 12 11.68 9.29 -13.20
C THR A 12 11.71 7.86 -13.74
N VAL A 13 12.80 7.12 -13.55
CA VAL A 13 12.88 5.71 -13.95
C VAL A 13 11.84 4.87 -13.23
N ARG A 14 11.28 5.42 -12.20
CA ARG A 14 10.33 4.75 -11.32
C ARG A 14 9.10 4.15 -11.98
N LEU A 15 8.63 4.66 -13.14
CA LEU A 15 7.39 4.18 -13.73
C LEU A 15 7.43 2.68 -14.03
N THR A 16 8.49 2.19 -14.68
CA THR A 16 8.63 0.76 -14.95
C THR A 16 8.78 -0.03 -13.65
N LYS A 17 9.60 0.49 -12.74
CA LYS A 17 9.78 -0.15 -11.44
C LYS A 17 8.48 -0.21 -10.67
N ASN A 18 7.72 0.89 -10.67
CA ASN A 18 6.45 0.95 -9.97
C ASN A 18 5.44 -0.04 -10.54
N SER A 19 5.43 -0.24 -11.86
CA SER A 19 4.54 -1.22 -12.47
C SER A 19 4.80 -2.61 -11.92
N LYS A 20 6.06 -3.02 -11.85
CA LYS A 20 6.42 -4.32 -11.30
C LYS A 20 6.15 -4.38 -9.80
N LEU A 21 6.50 -3.32 -9.09
CA LEU A 21 6.30 -3.23 -7.65
C LEU A 21 4.82 -3.33 -7.31
N ILE A 22 3.98 -2.57 -8.00
CA ILE A 22 2.54 -2.56 -7.78
C ILE A 22 1.94 -3.94 -8.06
N LYS A 23 2.31 -4.57 -9.18
CA LYS A 23 1.80 -5.90 -9.51
C LYS A 23 2.19 -6.92 -8.46
N THR A 24 3.41 -6.86 -7.98
CA THR A 24 3.89 -7.80 -6.97
C THR A 24 3.14 -7.60 -5.66
N ILE A 25 2.92 -6.35 -5.26
CA ILE A 25 2.17 -6.03 -4.04
C ILE A 25 0.74 -6.58 -4.14
N ILE A 26 0.05 -6.25 -5.22
CA ILE A 26 -1.35 -6.68 -5.39
C ILE A 26 -1.45 -8.20 -5.40
N ASN A 27 -0.55 -8.86 -6.13
CA ASN A 27 -0.54 -10.31 -6.20
C ASN A 27 -0.29 -10.94 -4.82
N ALA A 28 0.62 -10.36 -4.04
CA ALA A 28 0.90 -10.85 -2.70
C ALA A 28 -0.32 -10.72 -1.79
N ILE A 29 -1.02 -9.58 -1.86
CA ILE A 29 -2.23 -9.35 -1.08
C ILE A 29 -3.29 -10.38 -1.46
N GLN A 30 -3.48 -10.62 -2.75
CA GLN A 30 -4.45 -11.59 -3.24
C GLN A 30 -4.13 -13.01 -2.76
N GLN A 31 -2.86 -13.39 -2.77
CA GLN A 31 -2.45 -14.71 -2.31
C GLN A 31 -2.76 -14.93 -0.84
N LYS A 32 -2.73 -13.88 -0.03
CA LYS A 32 -3.05 -13.96 1.39
C LYS A 32 -4.49 -13.55 1.69
N LYS A 33 -5.33 -13.51 0.66
CA LYS A 33 -6.78 -13.28 0.79
C LYS A 33 -7.14 -11.91 1.36
N GLY A 34 -6.32 -10.90 1.10
CA GLY A 34 -6.71 -9.52 1.38
C GLY A 34 -7.93 -9.15 0.55
N GLU A 35 -8.81 -8.32 1.09
CA GLU A 35 -10.08 -8.00 0.48
C GLU A 35 -10.18 -6.55 0.06
N ASN A 36 -11.09 -6.27 -0.88
CA ASN A 36 -11.40 -4.92 -1.33
C ASN A 36 -10.15 -4.11 -1.67
N ILE A 37 -9.32 -4.70 -2.53
CA ILE A 37 -8.03 -4.14 -2.91
C ILE A 37 -8.27 -3.02 -3.93
N ILE A 38 -7.75 -1.83 -3.62
CA ILE A 38 -7.78 -0.73 -4.57
C ILE A 38 -6.39 -0.12 -4.70
N SER A 39 -6.13 0.51 -5.83
CA SER A 39 -4.96 1.35 -5.99
C SER A 39 -5.43 2.76 -6.33
N LEU A 40 -4.75 3.75 -5.76
CA LEU A 40 -5.00 5.16 -6.04
C LEU A 40 -3.78 5.71 -6.77
N ASP A 41 -3.99 6.24 -7.96
CA ASP A 41 -2.94 6.89 -8.73
C ASP A 41 -2.90 8.35 -8.30
N LEU A 42 -1.86 8.72 -7.58
CA LEU A 42 -1.70 10.04 -7.00
C LEU A 42 -0.73 10.92 -7.79
N ARG A 43 -0.28 10.46 -8.95
CA ARG A 43 0.78 11.18 -9.69
C ARG A 43 0.38 12.58 -10.12
N LYS A 44 -0.92 12.83 -10.30
CA LYS A 44 -1.44 14.14 -10.69
C LYS A 44 -2.02 14.93 -9.53
N VAL A 45 -1.90 14.43 -8.31
CA VAL A 45 -2.37 15.12 -7.12
C VAL A 45 -1.20 15.90 -6.54
N ASN A 46 -1.32 17.23 -6.54
CA ASN A 46 -0.18 18.11 -6.23
C ASN A 46 0.47 17.88 -4.87
N GLU A 47 -0.29 17.61 -3.85
CA GLU A 47 0.25 17.49 -2.50
C GLU A 47 0.46 16.06 -2.05
N ALA A 48 0.38 15.10 -2.98
CA ALA A 48 0.54 13.71 -2.62
C ALA A 48 1.98 13.40 -2.26
N VAL A 49 2.16 12.57 -1.24
CA VAL A 49 3.49 12.19 -0.74
C VAL A 49 4.05 10.96 -1.44
N ALA A 50 3.26 10.31 -2.27
CA ALA A 50 3.68 9.14 -3.04
C ALA A 50 2.99 9.17 -4.39
N ASP A 51 3.46 8.33 -5.32
CA ASP A 51 2.81 8.20 -6.62
C ASP A 51 1.57 7.33 -6.57
N PHE A 52 1.57 6.32 -5.71
CA PHE A 52 0.45 5.37 -5.59
C PHE A 52 0.22 4.98 -4.14
N PHE A 53 -1.05 4.81 -3.79
CA PHE A 53 -1.44 4.08 -2.60
C PHE A 53 -2.09 2.77 -3.03
N ILE A 54 -1.80 1.69 -2.31
CA ILE A 54 -2.51 0.43 -2.47
C ILE A 54 -3.16 0.14 -1.12
N ILE A 55 -4.47 -0.04 -1.12
CA ILE A 55 -5.24 -0.21 0.10
C ILE A 55 -5.98 -1.55 0.04
N CYS A 56 -5.90 -2.30 1.11
CA CYS A 56 -6.65 -3.54 1.25
C CYS A 56 -7.10 -3.69 2.69
N GLU A 57 -7.94 -4.68 2.92
CA GLU A 57 -8.44 -4.93 4.26
C GLU A 57 -8.51 -6.42 4.57
N ALA A 58 -8.65 -6.72 5.85
CA ALA A 58 -8.87 -8.06 6.35
C ALA A 58 -9.71 -7.97 7.61
N SER A 59 -10.26 -9.10 8.04
CA SER A 59 -11.21 -9.14 9.15
C SER A 59 -10.58 -9.36 10.52
N ASN A 60 -9.31 -9.73 10.58
CA ASN A 60 -8.66 -10.00 11.86
C ASN A 60 -7.17 -9.64 11.83
N GLN A 61 -6.61 -9.45 13.01
CA GLN A 61 -5.23 -9.01 13.15
C GLN A 61 -4.19 -10.03 12.65
N PRO A 62 -4.33 -11.33 12.91
CA PRO A 62 -3.38 -12.29 12.36
C PRO A 62 -3.30 -12.24 10.84
N GLN A 63 -4.42 -12.01 10.16
CA GLN A 63 -4.43 -11.89 8.71
C GLN A 63 -3.75 -10.60 8.25
N ILE A 64 -3.95 -9.50 8.99
CA ILE A 64 -3.24 -8.25 8.70
C ILE A 64 -1.73 -8.49 8.73
N ARG A 65 -1.24 -9.16 9.77
CA ARG A 65 0.19 -9.46 9.88
C ARG A 65 0.65 -10.35 8.73
N ALA A 66 -0.13 -11.39 8.42
CA ALA A 66 0.26 -12.32 7.35
C ALA A 66 0.36 -11.61 6.01
N ILE A 67 -0.58 -10.71 5.70
CA ILE A 67 -0.55 -9.93 4.46
C ILE A 67 0.69 -9.04 4.45
N ALA A 68 0.91 -8.29 5.51
CA ALA A 68 2.03 -7.35 5.58
C ALA A 68 3.38 -8.06 5.44
N ASP A 69 3.56 -9.14 6.19
CA ASP A 69 4.81 -9.90 6.13
C ASP A 69 5.05 -10.48 4.75
N PHE A 70 3.99 -11.01 4.12
CA PHE A 70 4.13 -11.62 2.80
C PHE A 70 4.41 -10.59 1.72
N VAL A 71 3.79 -9.41 1.81
CA VAL A 71 4.09 -8.31 0.88
C VAL A 71 5.58 -7.97 0.96
N GLU A 72 6.11 -7.76 2.16
CA GLU A 72 7.52 -7.40 2.31
C GLU A 72 8.44 -8.50 1.80
N GLN A 73 8.10 -9.76 2.06
CA GLN A 73 8.90 -10.90 1.59
C GLN A 73 8.91 -10.97 0.06
N GLU A 74 7.75 -10.84 -0.57
CA GLU A 74 7.64 -10.92 -2.03
C GLU A 74 8.36 -9.77 -2.72
N ILE A 75 8.26 -8.58 -2.16
CA ILE A 75 8.94 -7.41 -2.72
C ILE A 75 10.47 -7.57 -2.61
N LYS A 76 10.93 -8.09 -1.49
CA LYS A 76 12.36 -8.35 -1.34
C LYS A 76 12.84 -9.37 -2.38
N GLU A 77 12.11 -10.47 -2.54
CA GLU A 77 12.52 -11.55 -3.43
C GLU A 77 12.42 -11.19 -4.91
N LYS A 78 11.35 -10.50 -5.29
CA LYS A 78 11.07 -10.25 -6.71
C LYS A 78 11.50 -8.89 -7.21
N CYS A 79 11.60 -7.92 -6.33
CA CYS A 79 11.95 -6.55 -6.69
C CYS A 79 13.25 -6.06 -6.07
N ASP A 80 13.84 -6.85 -5.19
CA ASP A 80 15.07 -6.50 -4.47
C ASP A 80 14.95 -5.15 -3.77
N GLU A 81 13.80 -4.92 -3.13
CA GLU A 81 13.55 -3.67 -2.40
C GLU A 81 13.12 -3.95 -0.97
N TYR A 82 13.51 -3.03 -0.09
CA TYR A 82 13.07 -3.03 1.30
C TYR A 82 12.23 -1.78 1.52
N PRO A 83 11.27 -1.83 2.44
CA PRO A 83 10.50 -0.61 2.71
C PRO A 83 11.40 0.45 3.33
N TYR A 84 11.12 1.70 2.99
CA TYR A 84 11.76 2.84 3.65
C TYR A 84 11.40 2.81 5.14
N ARG A 85 10.16 2.43 5.44
CA ARG A 85 9.67 2.25 6.81
C ARG A 85 8.36 1.49 6.78
N HIS A 86 8.02 0.93 7.93
CA HIS A 86 6.68 0.40 8.14
C HIS A 86 6.18 0.84 9.51
N GLU A 87 4.86 0.91 9.68
CA GLU A 87 4.21 1.32 10.92
C GLU A 87 3.00 0.45 11.17
N GLY A 88 2.60 0.36 12.42
CA GLY A 88 1.36 -0.32 12.80
C GLY A 88 1.46 -1.81 13.06
N MET A 89 2.66 -2.38 12.96
CA MET A 89 2.82 -3.83 13.15
C MET A 89 2.52 -4.29 14.58
N LYS A 90 2.55 -3.39 15.53
CA LYS A 90 2.28 -3.74 16.91
C LYS A 90 0.79 -3.93 17.17
N ASN A 91 -0.02 -3.01 16.69
CA ASN A 91 -1.47 -3.02 16.91
C ASN A 91 -2.26 -3.75 15.83
N LEU A 92 -1.71 -3.83 14.62
CA LEU A 92 -2.31 -4.56 13.50
C LEU A 92 -3.73 -4.11 13.14
N GLN A 93 -4.03 -2.84 13.35
CA GLN A 93 -5.29 -2.25 12.92
C GLN A 93 -5.13 -1.53 11.58
N TRP A 94 -3.97 -0.94 11.38
CA TRP A 94 -3.63 -0.22 10.17
C TRP A 94 -2.12 -0.30 10.01
N VAL A 95 -1.68 -1.21 9.13
CA VAL A 95 -0.26 -1.36 8.82
C VAL A 95 0.03 -0.55 7.57
N LEU A 96 1.08 0.25 7.64
CA LEU A 96 1.55 1.05 6.52
C LEU A 96 2.94 0.53 6.13
N ILE A 97 3.14 0.23 4.86
CA ILE A 97 4.43 -0.20 4.33
C ILE A 97 4.82 0.80 3.26
N ASP A 98 5.87 1.56 3.52
CA ASP A 98 6.26 2.70 2.71
C ASP A 98 7.46 2.37 1.82
N TYR A 99 7.21 2.28 0.50
CA TYR A 99 8.27 2.07 -0.50
C TYR A 99 8.62 3.37 -1.23
N VAL A 100 8.34 4.51 -0.61
CA VAL A 100 8.59 5.87 -1.10
C VAL A 100 7.63 6.27 -2.22
N ASN A 101 7.69 5.63 -3.38
CA ASN A 101 6.77 5.97 -4.47
C ASN A 101 5.44 5.24 -4.35
N VAL A 102 5.41 4.14 -3.63
CA VAL A 102 4.21 3.34 -3.41
C VAL A 102 4.07 3.10 -1.91
N VAL A 103 2.91 3.38 -1.36
CA VAL A 103 2.62 3.12 0.05
C VAL A 103 1.47 2.12 0.12
N VAL A 104 1.70 1.03 0.85
CA VAL A 104 0.70 -0.03 1.03
C VAL A 104 0.01 0.18 2.37
N HIS A 105 -1.32 0.14 2.35
CA HIS A 105 -2.14 0.25 3.54
C HIS A 105 -2.90 -1.05 3.72
N VAL A 106 -2.62 -1.77 4.80
CA VAL A 106 -3.32 -3.01 5.14
C VAL A 106 -4.12 -2.74 6.41
N MET A 107 -5.42 -2.74 6.30
CA MET A 107 -6.29 -2.23 7.36
C MET A 107 -7.33 -3.26 7.79
N LEU A 108 -7.68 -3.26 9.07
CA LEU A 108 -8.89 -3.95 9.49
C LEU A 108 -10.07 -3.29 8.79
N ALA A 109 -11.06 -4.09 8.42
CA ALA A 109 -12.23 -3.58 7.72
C ALA A 109 -12.91 -2.43 8.48
N GLU A 110 -13.02 -2.56 9.79
CA GLU A 110 -13.62 -1.51 10.63
C GLU A 110 -12.81 -0.23 10.63
N THR A 111 -11.49 -0.35 10.69
CA THR A 111 -10.58 0.81 10.67
C THR A 111 -10.68 1.54 9.35
N ARG A 112 -10.70 0.79 8.25
CA ARG A 112 -10.83 1.37 6.91
C ARG A 112 -12.15 2.14 6.78
N LYS A 113 -13.22 1.55 7.27
CA LYS A 113 -14.54 2.16 7.21
C LYS A 113 -14.60 3.44 8.04
N PHE A 114 -13.92 3.47 9.17
CA PHE A 114 -13.88 4.64 10.05
C PHE A 114 -13.09 5.80 9.44
N TYR A 115 -11.88 5.51 8.94
CA TYR A 115 -10.98 6.57 8.44
C TYR A 115 -11.27 7.00 7.01
N LYS A 116 -11.87 6.13 6.20
CA LYS A 116 -12.26 6.47 4.82
C LYS A 116 -11.11 7.09 4.03
N LEU A 117 -9.95 6.42 4.04
CA LEU A 117 -8.74 6.94 3.41
C LEU A 117 -8.95 7.31 1.95
N GLU A 118 -9.72 6.50 1.22
CA GLU A 118 -9.99 6.73 -0.21
C GLU A 118 -10.67 8.06 -0.43
N GLU A 119 -11.51 8.51 0.49
CA GLU A 119 -12.24 9.77 0.34
C GLU A 119 -11.35 10.98 0.54
N MET A 120 -10.26 10.82 1.30
CA MET A 120 -9.29 11.89 1.49
C MET A 120 -8.54 12.21 0.20
N TRP A 121 -8.49 11.25 -0.70
CA TRP A 121 -7.78 11.39 -1.97
C TRP A 121 -8.75 11.24 -3.15
N SER A 122 -9.91 11.88 -3.05
CA SER A 122 -10.96 11.76 -4.06
C SER A 122 -10.55 12.26 -5.44
N ASP A 123 -9.51 13.08 -5.52
CA ASP A 123 -8.99 13.55 -6.82
C ASP A 123 -8.10 12.51 -7.52
N ALA A 124 -7.77 11.43 -6.84
CA ALA A 124 -6.93 10.38 -7.40
C ALA A 124 -7.74 9.48 -8.32
N VAL A 125 -7.06 8.85 -9.28
CA VAL A 125 -7.69 7.84 -10.11
C VAL A 125 -7.68 6.52 -9.34
N GLU A 126 -8.84 5.96 -9.13
CA GLU A 126 -9.00 4.73 -8.35
C GLU A 126 -9.22 3.53 -9.25
N HIS A 127 -8.53 2.43 -8.97
CA HIS A 127 -8.73 1.15 -9.64
C HIS A 127 -9.01 0.08 -8.61
N GLU A 128 -10.04 -0.72 -8.87
CA GLU A 128 -10.35 -1.87 -8.03
C GLU A 128 -9.64 -3.10 -8.59
N HIS A 129 -9.22 -3.99 -7.71
CA HIS A 129 -8.50 -5.20 -8.09
C HIS A 129 -9.24 -6.41 -7.56
N ASP A 130 -9.56 -7.33 -8.48
CA ASP A 130 -10.29 -8.54 -8.13
C ASP A 130 -9.45 -9.45 -7.24
N GLU A 131 -10.16 -10.16 -6.36
CA GLU A 131 -9.53 -11.17 -5.52
C GLU A 131 -9.41 -12.48 -6.30
N ASN A 132 -8.42 -13.27 -5.96
CA ASN A 132 -8.25 -14.59 -6.55
C ASN A 132 -9.20 -15.62 -5.96
#